data_4f493f49a334a40755dd4d88deb06a1e
#
_entry.id   4f493f49a334a40755dd4d88deb06a1e
#
_cell.length_a   1.000
_cell.length_b   1.000
_cell.length_c   1.000
_cell.angle_alpha   90.00
_cell.angle_beta   90.00
_cell.angle_gamma   90.00
#
_symmetry.space_group_name_H-M   'P 1'
#
loop_
_entity.id
_entity.type
_entity.pdbx_description
1 polymer ?
#
loop_
_entity_poly.entity_id
_entity_poly.type
_entity_poly.pdbx_seq_one_letter_code
_entity_poly.pdbx_strand_id
1 'polypeptide(L)'
;MPVISFASVKGGVGKSTLTLLVGGYLAEKSSVIILDADQQPRILDWYEADGDKPDGLSVRRSTGESEIQDEIEQAATEAAFVLVDLEGVASRMATFAMTESDLVVIPAQERYLDIQDAMKTIAEVGRVSRQLRREIPAVVCLTRTREVGRGTDARENAEELRGNNAVKVMDCELLERDAVGAVWSHATSLGRLTDPRGGRDRAQENVAALVAELTEILRQGRAGEVA
;
A
#
# COMPACT_ATOMS: atom_id res chain seq x y z
N MET A 1 -16.27 6.37 0.77
CA MET A 1 -14.95 6.51 1.38
C MET A 1 -13.93 5.84 0.47
N PRO A 2 -12.67 6.29 0.36
CA PRO A 2 -11.69 5.61 -0.47
C PRO A 2 -11.25 4.27 0.14
N VAL A 3 -11.26 3.24 -0.71
CA VAL A 3 -10.73 1.91 -0.43
C VAL A 3 -9.46 1.70 -1.24
N ILE A 4 -8.34 1.43 -0.58
CA ILE A 4 -7.03 1.23 -1.21
C ILE A 4 -6.55 -0.18 -0.89
N SER A 5 -6.41 -1.02 -1.90
CA SER A 5 -5.81 -2.35 -1.74
C SER A 5 -4.34 -2.34 -2.10
N PHE A 6 -3.54 -3.01 -1.29
CA PHE A 6 -2.12 -3.25 -1.54
C PHE A 6 -1.94 -4.69 -1.99
N ALA A 7 -1.46 -4.89 -3.21
CA ALA A 7 -1.41 -6.20 -3.84
C ALA A 7 -0.08 -6.46 -4.55
N SER A 8 0.42 -7.69 -4.48
CA SER A 8 1.60 -8.13 -5.23
C SER A 8 1.58 -9.64 -5.39
N VAL A 9 2.05 -10.15 -6.53
CA VAL A 9 2.26 -11.61 -6.75
C VAL A 9 3.34 -12.13 -5.83
N LYS A 10 4.32 -11.28 -5.49
CA LYS A 10 5.52 -11.67 -4.74
C LYS A 10 5.45 -11.25 -3.28
N GLY A 11 5.88 -12.14 -2.40
CA GLY A 11 6.12 -11.83 -0.98
C GLY A 11 7.41 -11.00 -0.78
N GLY A 12 7.45 -10.20 0.29
CA GLY A 12 8.66 -9.49 0.72
C GLY A 12 8.98 -8.19 -0.04
N VAL A 13 8.14 -7.74 -0.95
CA VAL A 13 8.31 -6.48 -1.71
C VAL A 13 7.99 -5.22 -0.90
N GLY A 14 7.52 -5.35 0.34
CA GLY A 14 7.19 -4.21 1.21
C GLY A 14 5.71 -3.87 1.29
N LYS A 15 4.81 -4.74 0.84
CA LYS A 15 3.36 -4.54 0.84
C LYS A 15 2.82 -4.12 2.22
N SER A 16 2.89 -4.99 3.23
CA SER A 16 2.42 -4.70 4.59
C SER A 16 3.11 -3.49 5.22
N THR A 17 4.40 -3.29 4.91
CA THR A 17 5.13 -2.10 5.38
C THR A 17 4.57 -0.81 4.77
N LEU A 18 4.30 -0.82 3.46
CA LEU A 18 3.70 0.34 2.78
C LEU A 18 2.28 0.61 3.31
N THR A 19 1.46 -0.44 3.46
CA THR A 19 0.11 -0.35 4.04
C THR A 19 0.15 0.28 5.43
N LEU A 20 1.04 -0.22 6.28
CA LEU A 20 1.20 0.26 7.65
C LEU A 20 1.66 1.72 7.72
N LEU A 21 2.64 2.12 6.92
CA LEU A 21 3.14 3.48 6.89
C LEU A 21 2.10 4.48 6.38
N VAL A 22 1.39 4.13 5.31
CA VAL A 22 0.29 4.94 4.77
C VAL A 22 -0.83 5.05 5.79
N GLY A 23 -1.26 3.93 6.37
CA GLY A 23 -2.32 3.90 7.38
C GLY A 23 -1.96 4.66 8.63
N GLY A 24 -0.77 4.46 9.17
CA GLY A 24 -0.29 5.18 10.34
C GLY A 24 -0.18 6.69 10.13
N TYR A 25 0.28 7.12 8.94
CA TYR A 25 0.34 8.55 8.60
C TYR A 25 -1.04 9.19 8.47
N LEU A 26 -1.97 8.53 7.78
CA LEU A 26 -3.35 9.02 7.62
C LEU A 26 -4.08 9.07 8.97
N ALA A 27 -3.82 8.11 9.83
CA ALA A 27 -4.49 7.96 11.13
C ALA A 27 -4.13 9.05 12.15
N GLU A 28 -3.05 9.81 11.93
CA GLU A 28 -2.73 10.98 12.77
C GLU A 28 -3.77 12.12 12.62
N LYS A 29 -4.56 12.13 11.52
CA LYS A 29 -5.51 13.21 11.21
C LYS A 29 -6.90 12.73 10.80
N SER A 30 -7.09 11.44 10.61
CA SER A 30 -8.33 10.86 10.07
C SER A 30 -8.59 9.49 10.67
N SER A 31 -9.82 8.98 10.57
CA SER A 31 -10.09 7.58 10.90
C SER A 31 -9.65 6.66 9.77
N VAL A 32 -8.91 5.62 10.11
CA VAL A 32 -8.38 4.63 9.18
C VAL A 32 -8.65 3.23 9.71
N ILE A 33 -9.18 2.37 8.86
CA ILE A 33 -9.28 0.94 9.13
C ILE A 33 -8.34 0.21 8.16
N ILE A 34 -7.44 -0.62 8.70
CA ILE A 34 -6.65 -1.57 7.93
C ILE A 34 -7.30 -2.94 8.07
N LEU A 35 -7.68 -3.56 6.97
CA LEU A 35 -8.07 -4.96 6.90
C LEU A 35 -6.84 -5.79 6.54
N ASP A 36 -6.36 -6.57 7.51
CA ASP A 36 -5.23 -7.48 7.31
C ASP A 36 -5.77 -8.81 6.76
N ALA A 37 -5.65 -8.98 5.46
CA ALA A 37 -6.11 -10.13 4.69
C ALA A 37 -4.95 -11.06 4.26
N ASP A 38 -3.78 -10.93 4.91
CA ASP A 38 -2.66 -11.87 4.74
C ASP A 38 -2.88 -13.10 5.65
N GLN A 39 -2.49 -14.28 5.20
CA GLN A 39 -2.53 -15.49 6.02
C GLN A 39 -1.68 -15.32 7.29
N GLN A 40 -0.59 -14.57 7.19
CA GLN A 40 0.23 -14.15 8.31
C GLN A 40 -0.11 -12.69 8.67
N PRO A 41 -1.03 -12.44 9.61
CA PRO A 41 -1.60 -11.12 9.86
C PRO A 41 -0.61 -10.21 10.62
N ARG A 42 0.48 -9.84 9.96
CA ARG A 42 1.60 -9.11 10.58
C ARG A 42 1.22 -7.71 11.03
N ILE A 43 0.30 -7.04 10.32
CA ILE A 43 -0.15 -5.71 10.72
C ILE A 43 -1.04 -5.81 11.95
N LEU A 44 -1.87 -6.84 12.05
CA LEU A 44 -2.67 -7.09 13.25
C LEU A 44 -1.77 -7.43 14.45
N ASP A 45 -0.80 -8.35 14.28
CA ASP A 45 0.17 -8.68 15.34
C ASP A 45 0.92 -7.43 15.82
N TRP A 46 1.32 -6.54 14.90
CA TRP A 46 1.94 -5.25 15.23
C TRP A 46 0.98 -4.34 15.99
N TYR A 47 -0.30 -4.31 15.60
CA TYR A 47 -1.31 -3.46 16.23
C TYR A 47 -1.63 -3.90 17.65
N GLU A 48 -1.70 -5.21 17.90
CA GLU A 48 -1.96 -5.80 19.21
C GLU A 48 -0.74 -5.75 20.16
N ALA A 49 0.47 -5.63 19.61
CA ALA A 49 1.67 -5.48 20.42
C ALA A 49 1.66 -4.17 21.22
N ASP A 50 2.32 -4.16 22.38
CA ASP A 50 2.45 -2.96 23.22
C ASP A 50 3.28 -1.88 22.50
N GLY A 51 2.72 -0.68 22.43
CA GLY A 51 3.34 0.45 21.74
C GLY A 51 2.37 1.60 21.45
N ASP A 52 2.90 2.74 21.02
CA ASP A 52 2.12 3.95 20.78
C ASP A 52 1.60 4.00 19.33
N LYS A 53 0.30 3.82 19.15
CA LYS A 53 -0.40 3.87 17.85
C LYS A 53 -1.29 5.12 17.77
N PRO A 54 -1.53 5.66 16.56
CA PRO A 54 -2.48 6.74 16.37
C PRO A 54 -3.90 6.35 16.80
N ASP A 55 -4.60 7.24 17.53
CA ASP A 55 -5.97 6.97 17.98
C ASP A 55 -6.95 6.78 16.84
N GLY A 56 -6.66 7.36 15.66
CA GLY A 56 -7.44 7.20 14.45
C GLY A 56 -7.24 5.87 13.73
N LEU A 57 -6.32 5.00 14.17
CA LEU A 57 -6.01 3.72 13.53
C LEU A 57 -6.76 2.56 14.18
N SER A 58 -7.41 1.76 13.36
CA SER A 58 -7.93 0.44 13.74
C SER A 58 -7.43 -0.60 12.76
N VAL A 59 -7.06 -1.77 13.25
CA VAL A 59 -6.65 -2.91 12.42
C VAL A 59 -7.57 -4.08 12.72
N ARG A 60 -8.08 -4.72 11.67
CA ARG A 60 -8.97 -5.88 11.76
C ARG A 60 -8.43 -6.99 10.88
N ARG A 61 -8.54 -8.22 11.34
CA ARG A 61 -8.28 -9.38 10.48
C ARG A 61 -9.46 -9.60 9.56
N SER A 62 -9.21 -9.84 8.28
CA SER A 62 -10.24 -10.38 7.41
C SER A 62 -10.50 -11.85 7.74
N THR A 63 -11.77 -12.24 7.82
CA THR A 63 -12.20 -13.57 8.26
C THR A 63 -12.21 -14.59 7.13
N GLY A 64 -12.28 -14.15 5.87
CA GLY A 64 -12.24 -15.09 4.74
C GLY A 64 -12.60 -14.49 3.39
N GLU A 65 -12.61 -15.40 2.39
CA GLU A 65 -12.88 -15.01 0.99
C GLU A 65 -14.33 -14.54 0.78
N SER A 66 -15.28 -15.15 1.49
CA SER A 66 -16.71 -14.86 1.35
C SER A 66 -17.11 -13.58 2.07
N GLU A 67 -16.35 -13.16 3.06
CA GLU A 67 -16.68 -12.06 3.96
C GLU A 67 -15.98 -10.74 3.58
N ILE A 68 -14.88 -10.80 2.81
CA ILE A 68 -14.02 -9.64 2.56
C ILE A 68 -14.76 -8.44 1.95
N GLN A 69 -15.75 -8.68 1.08
CA GLN A 69 -16.52 -7.60 0.46
C GLN A 69 -17.38 -6.89 1.50
N ASP A 70 -18.14 -7.66 2.30
CA ASP A 70 -18.98 -7.11 3.37
C ASP A 70 -18.13 -6.40 4.43
N GLU A 71 -16.95 -6.94 4.76
CA GLU A 71 -16.01 -6.32 5.69
C GLU A 71 -15.47 -4.98 5.17
N ILE A 72 -15.16 -4.88 3.87
CA ILE A 72 -14.74 -3.63 3.23
C ILE A 72 -15.90 -2.62 3.22
N GLU A 73 -17.10 -3.04 2.80
CA GLU A 73 -18.29 -2.18 2.81
C GLU A 73 -18.59 -1.64 4.20
N GLN A 74 -18.57 -2.51 5.22
CA GLN A 74 -18.76 -2.10 6.60
C GLN A 74 -17.68 -1.11 7.04
N ALA A 75 -16.40 -1.42 6.84
CA ALA A 75 -15.30 -0.55 7.20
C ALA A 75 -15.40 0.84 6.51
N ALA A 76 -15.88 0.86 5.26
CA ALA A 76 -16.09 2.10 4.50
C ALA A 76 -17.21 2.98 5.09
N THR A 77 -18.13 2.44 5.90
CA THR A 77 -19.11 3.25 6.64
C THR A 77 -18.55 3.85 7.94
N GLU A 78 -17.50 3.24 8.50
CA GLU A 78 -16.98 3.56 9.82
C GLU A 78 -15.74 4.48 9.80
N ALA A 79 -14.95 4.46 8.70
CA ALA A 79 -13.69 5.20 8.63
C ALA A 79 -13.59 6.11 7.41
N ALA A 80 -12.69 7.11 7.49
CA ALA A 80 -12.39 8.01 6.38
C ALA A 80 -11.60 7.32 5.27
N PHE A 81 -10.80 6.32 5.62
CA PHE A 81 -10.01 5.50 4.68
C PHE A 81 -10.08 4.03 5.08
N VAL A 82 -10.19 3.15 4.10
CA VAL A 82 -10.03 1.71 4.26
C VAL A 82 -8.81 1.26 3.47
N LEU A 83 -7.88 0.59 4.14
CA LEU A 83 -6.70 0.00 3.52
C LEU A 83 -6.79 -1.52 3.63
N VAL A 84 -6.50 -2.24 2.55
CA VAL A 84 -6.54 -3.71 2.55
C VAL A 84 -5.15 -4.26 2.24
N ASP A 85 -4.55 -4.97 3.19
CA ASP A 85 -3.27 -5.66 2.99
C ASP A 85 -3.53 -7.10 2.52
N LEU A 86 -3.30 -7.36 1.23
CA LEU A 86 -3.59 -8.65 0.60
C LEU A 86 -2.37 -9.57 0.63
N GLU A 87 -2.55 -10.87 0.86
CA GLU A 87 -1.47 -11.86 0.79
C GLU A 87 -0.82 -11.90 -0.61
N GLY A 88 -1.66 -12.01 -1.63
CA GLY A 88 -1.22 -12.10 -3.02
C GLY A 88 -2.39 -11.92 -3.98
N VAL A 89 -2.12 -11.73 -5.27
CA VAL A 89 -3.17 -11.43 -6.28
C VAL A 89 -3.86 -12.67 -6.85
N ALA A 90 -3.30 -13.86 -6.65
CA ALA A 90 -3.84 -15.10 -7.23
C ALA A 90 -4.99 -15.71 -6.40
N SER A 91 -5.31 -15.14 -5.23
CA SER A 91 -6.39 -15.63 -4.38
C SER A 91 -7.74 -15.05 -4.80
N ARG A 92 -8.82 -15.78 -4.52
CA ARG A 92 -10.19 -15.26 -4.70
C ARG A 92 -10.44 -14.05 -3.81
N MET A 93 -9.92 -14.08 -2.58
CA MET A 93 -9.98 -12.95 -1.65
C MET A 93 -9.40 -11.68 -2.26
N ALA A 94 -8.22 -11.76 -2.90
CA ALA A 94 -7.64 -10.61 -3.58
C ALA A 94 -8.51 -10.11 -4.74
N THR A 95 -9.09 -11.03 -5.53
CA THR A 95 -10.03 -10.67 -6.59
C THR A 95 -11.22 -9.90 -6.01
N PHE A 96 -11.87 -10.41 -4.96
CA PHE A 96 -13.01 -9.75 -4.32
C PHE A 96 -12.63 -8.39 -3.70
N ALA A 97 -11.51 -8.31 -2.99
CA ALA A 97 -11.05 -7.03 -2.45
C ALA A 97 -10.77 -5.98 -3.54
N MET A 98 -10.19 -6.40 -4.67
CA MET A 98 -9.96 -5.50 -5.80
C MET A 98 -11.29 -4.99 -6.41
N THR A 99 -12.37 -5.77 -6.35
CA THR A 99 -13.68 -5.31 -6.85
C THR A 99 -14.24 -4.14 -6.06
N GLU A 100 -13.89 -4.03 -4.78
CA GLU A 100 -14.32 -2.94 -3.89
C GLU A 100 -13.31 -1.78 -3.83
N SER A 101 -12.19 -1.90 -4.55
CA SER A 101 -11.10 -0.91 -4.46
C SER A 101 -11.33 0.29 -5.39
N ASP A 102 -11.06 1.48 -4.86
CA ASP A 102 -10.92 2.72 -5.63
C ASP A 102 -9.50 2.84 -6.24
N LEU A 103 -8.51 2.16 -5.63
CA LEU A 103 -7.13 2.15 -6.10
C LEU A 103 -6.44 0.86 -5.65
N VAL A 104 -5.68 0.25 -6.54
CA VAL A 104 -4.76 -0.84 -6.21
C VAL A 104 -3.33 -0.31 -6.26
N VAL A 105 -2.63 -0.35 -5.14
CA VAL A 105 -1.21 0.00 -5.03
C VAL A 105 -0.37 -1.26 -5.12
N ILE A 106 0.60 -1.26 -6.02
CA ILE A 106 1.45 -2.41 -6.32
C ILE A 106 2.88 -2.08 -5.90
N PRO A 107 3.33 -2.51 -4.71
CA PRO A 107 4.71 -2.33 -4.31
C PRO A 107 5.65 -3.22 -5.14
N ALA A 108 6.77 -2.65 -5.57
CA ALA A 108 7.82 -3.36 -6.31
C ALA A 108 9.19 -2.84 -5.90
N GLN A 109 10.19 -3.73 -5.84
CA GLN A 109 11.59 -3.31 -5.75
C GLN A 109 12.15 -3.14 -7.17
N GLU A 110 13.28 -2.46 -7.28
CA GLU A 110 13.94 -2.14 -8.57
C GLU A 110 14.68 -3.33 -9.21
N ARG A 111 14.46 -4.54 -8.71
CA ARG A 111 15.06 -5.75 -9.29
C ARG A 111 14.24 -6.22 -10.48
N TYR A 112 14.89 -6.67 -11.53
CA TYR A 112 14.22 -7.16 -12.74
C TYR A 112 13.04 -8.11 -12.46
N LEU A 113 13.23 -9.12 -11.60
CA LEU A 113 12.16 -10.07 -11.26
C LEU A 113 11.00 -9.42 -10.50
N ASP A 114 11.27 -8.43 -9.66
CA ASP A 114 10.22 -7.73 -8.92
C ASP A 114 9.37 -6.86 -9.84
N ILE A 115 9.99 -6.26 -10.85
CA ILE A 115 9.28 -5.51 -11.91
C ILE A 115 8.43 -6.45 -12.77
N GLN A 116 8.95 -7.61 -13.15
CA GLN A 116 8.16 -8.62 -13.87
C GLN A 116 6.94 -9.09 -13.05
N ASP A 117 7.08 -9.24 -11.74
CA ASP A 117 5.98 -9.62 -10.86
C ASP A 117 4.98 -8.46 -10.67
N ALA A 118 5.43 -7.21 -10.65
CA ALA A 118 4.54 -6.04 -10.69
C ALA A 118 3.72 -6.00 -11.99
N MET A 119 4.33 -6.29 -13.13
CA MET A 119 3.63 -6.38 -14.43
C MET A 119 2.56 -7.49 -14.44
N LYS A 120 2.84 -8.64 -13.82
CA LYS A 120 1.82 -9.70 -13.64
C LYS A 120 0.68 -9.23 -12.76
N THR A 121 0.98 -8.48 -11.69
CA THR A 121 -0.04 -7.91 -10.79
C THR A 121 -0.94 -6.93 -11.56
N ILE A 122 -0.38 -6.05 -12.38
CA ILE A 122 -1.13 -5.13 -13.25
C ILE A 122 -2.03 -5.89 -14.21
N ALA A 123 -1.49 -6.95 -14.84
CA ALA A 123 -2.27 -7.77 -15.75
C ALA A 123 -3.47 -8.44 -15.05
N GLU A 124 -3.30 -8.84 -13.80
CA GLU A 124 -4.37 -9.41 -12.98
C GLU A 124 -5.43 -8.38 -12.62
N VAL A 125 -5.04 -7.17 -12.17
CA VAL A 125 -5.98 -6.06 -11.97
C VAL A 125 -6.75 -5.75 -13.24
N GLY A 126 -6.08 -5.71 -14.40
CA GLY A 126 -6.73 -5.53 -15.70
C GLY A 126 -7.70 -6.66 -16.06
N ARG A 127 -7.42 -7.90 -15.64
CA ARG A 127 -8.34 -9.03 -15.81
C ARG A 127 -9.61 -8.85 -14.97
N VAL A 128 -9.47 -8.46 -13.71
CA VAL A 128 -10.60 -8.18 -12.80
C VAL A 128 -11.42 -7.00 -13.34
N SER A 129 -10.78 -5.91 -13.75
CA SER A 129 -11.43 -4.75 -14.37
C SER A 129 -12.33 -5.14 -15.55
N ARG A 130 -11.82 -6.00 -16.46
CA ARG A 130 -12.61 -6.48 -17.61
C ARG A 130 -13.82 -7.32 -17.18
N GLN A 131 -13.68 -8.15 -16.15
CA GLN A 131 -14.79 -8.94 -15.61
C GLN A 131 -15.90 -8.09 -15.03
N LEU A 132 -15.54 -7.03 -14.32
CA LEU A 132 -16.47 -6.06 -13.73
C LEU A 132 -17.04 -5.08 -14.75
N ARG A 133 -16.45 -4.95 -15.92
CA ARG A 133 -16.73 -3.87 -16.90
C ARG A 133 -16.56 -2.47 -16.27
N ARG A 134 -15.67 -2.36 -15.29
CA ARG A 134 -15.27 -1.12 -14.61
C ARG A 134 -13.76 -1.07 -14.55
N GLU A 135 -13.16 0.07 -14.83
CA GLU A 135 -11.74 0.27 -14.65
C GLU A 135 -11.42 0.31 -13.14
N ILE A 136 -10.45 -0.49 -12.72
CA ILE A 136 -9.86 -0.42 -11.39
C ILE A 136 -8.52 0.28 -11.55
N PRO A 137 -8.37 1.51 -11.03
CA PRO A 137 -7.09 2.21 -11.10
C PRO A 137 -5.99 1.41 -10.38
N ALA A 138 -4.83 1.28 -11.02
CA ALA A 138 -3.67 0.62 -10.42
C ALA A 138 -2.42 1.48 -10.60
N VAL A 139 -1.55 1.50 -9.59
CA VAL A 139 -0.29 2.24 -9.62
C VAL A 139 0.82 1.44 -8.98
N VAL A 140 2.01 1.48 -9.57
CA VAL A 140 3.20 0.87 -8.98
C VAL A 140 3.89 1.88 -8.07
N CYS A 141 4.22 1.46 -6.85
CA CYS A 141 5.06 2.20 -5.91
C CYS A 141 6.39 1.47 -5.75
N LEU A 142 7.49 2.10 -6.16
CA LEU A 142 8.81 1.55 -5.93
C LEU A 142 9.15 1.61 -4.43
N THR A 143 9.66 0.51 -3.89
CA THR A 143 9.94 0.35 -2.46
C THR A 143 11.39 -0.07 -2.22
N ARG A 144 11.90 0.23 -1.02
CA ARG A 144 13.29 -0.04 -0.63
C ARG A 144 14.31 0.57 -1.59
N THR A 145 13.96 1.68 -2.17
CA THR A 145 14.86 2.43 -3.04
C THR A 145 15.88 3.22 -2.22
N ARG A 146 16.97 3.64 -2.84
CA ARG A 146 18.05 4.36 -2.16
C ARG A 146 18.33 5.69 -2.83
N GLU A 147 18.43 6.75 -2.06
CA GLU A 147 18.87 8.07 -2.57
C GLU A 147 20.33 8.05 -2.98
N VAL A 148 21.16 7.34 -2.21
CA VAL A 148 22.62 7.26 -2.42
C VAL A 148 23.00 5.79 -2.60
N GLY A 149 23.90 5.50 -3.53
CA GLY A 149 24.38 4.14 -3.78
C GLY A 149 23.42 3.25 -4.57
N ARG A 150 22.43 3.84 -5.26
CA ARG A 150 21.54 3.14 -6.18
C ARG A 150 22.35 2.56 -7.34
N GLY A 151 22.30 1.24 -7.53
CA GLY A 151 23.02 0.55 -8.60
C GLY A 151 22.53 0.95 -10.00
N THR A 152 23.38 0.74 -11.01
CA THR A 152 23.03 1.04 -12.42
C THR A 152 21.82 0.23 -12.87
N ASP A 153 21.83 -1.08 -12.67
CA ASP A 153 20.73 -1.98 -13.05
C ASP A 153 19.41 -1.57 -12.40
N ALA A 154 19.44 -1.14 -11.12
CA ALA A 154 18.25 -0.68 -10.41
C ALA A 154 17.65 0.58 -11.05
N ARG A 155 18.49 1.53 -11.48
CA ARG A 155 18.05 2.73 -12.18
C ARG A 155 17.48 2.41 -13.55
N GLU A 156 18.16 1.60 -14.34
CA GLU A 156 17.73 1.17 -15.67
C GLU A 156 16.37 0.45 -15.61
N ASN A 157 16.22 -0.47 -14.67
CA ASN A 157 14.96 -1.18 -14.45
C ASN A 157 13.81 -0.22 -14.07
N ALA A 158 14.07 0.75 -13.19
CA ALA A 158 13.07 1.74 -12.78
C ALA A 158 12.70 2.68 -13.93
N GLU A 159 13.68 3.11 -14.74
CA GLU A 159 13.46 3.94 -15.93
C GLU A 159 12.66 3.19 -17.00
N GLU A 160 12.98 1.92 -17.26
CA GLU A 160 12.23 1.06 -18.17
C GLU A 160 10.76 0.92 -17.73
N LEU A 161 10.53 0.69 -16.42
CA LEU A 161 9.18 0.60 -15.86
C LEU A 161 8.41 1.92 -16.04
N ARG A 162 9.05 3.07 -15.74
CA ARG A 162 8.43 4.40 -15.89
C ARG A 162 8.19 4.77 -17.35
N GLY A 163 9.04 4.29 -18.27
CA GLY A 163 8.88 4.47 -19.72
C GLY A 163 7.77 3.63 -20.34
N ASN A 164 7.21 2.67 -19.61
CA ASN A 164 6.14 1.81 -20.09
C ASN A 164 4.78 2.51 -19.96
N ASN A 165 4.22 2.99 -21.05
CA ASN A 165 2.94 3.71 -21.10
C ASN A 165 1.73 2.88 -20.61
N ALA A 166 1.86 1.56 -20.50
CA ALA A 166 0.79 0.69 -19.98
C ALA A 166 0.77 0.64 -18.44
N VAL A 167 1.72 1.29 -17.78
CA VAL A 167 1.90 1.23 -16.32
C VAL A 167 1.96 2.62 -15.74
N LYS A 168 1.09 2.92 -14.79
CA LYS A 168 1.22 4.12 -13.97
C LYS A 168 2.19 3.82 -12.82
N VAL A 169 3.26 4.58 -12.72
CA VAL A 169 4.25 4.48 -11.63
C VAL A 169 4.22 5.77 -10.83
N MET A 170 4.21 5.66 -9.51
CA MET A 170 4.29 6.82 -8.64
C MET A 170 5.64 7.54 -8.81
N ASP A 171 5.63 8.86 -8.73
CA ASP A 171 6.85 9.66 -8.69
C ASP A 171 7.56 9.48 -7.36
N CYS A 172 6.80 9.43 -6.26
CA CYS A 172 7.33 9.17 -4.93
C CYS A 172 7.62 7.67 -4.75
N GLU A 173 8.81 7.38 -4.24
CA GLU A 173 9.27 6.03 -3.91
C GLU A 173 9.36 5.87 -2.39
N LEU A 174 9.10 4.67 -1.86
CA LEU A 174 9.36 4.38 -0.45
C LEU A 174 10.85 4.05 -0.26
N LEU A 175 11.56 4.98 0.36
CA LEU A 175 13.00 4.89 0.59
C LEU A 175 13.34 3.88 1.69
N GLU A 176 14.43 3.13 1.52
CA GLU A 176 14.97 2.25 2.55
C GLU A 176 15.60 3.10 3.67
N ARG A 177 15.01 3.03 4.87
CA ARG A 177 15.47 3.78 6.06
C ARG A 177 15.30 2.92 7.31
N ASP A 178 16.23 3.07 8.25
CA ASP A 178 16.20 2.36 9.54
C ASP A 178 14.91 2.67 10.33
N ALA A 179 14.41 3.90 10.25
CA ALA A 179 13.17 4.32 10.89
C ALA A 179 11.95 3.52 10.43
N VAL A 180 11.91 3.06 9.17
CA VAL A 180 10.85 2.18 8.65
C VAL A 180 10.89 0.80 9.34
N GLY A 181 12.08 0.25 9.56
CA GLY A 181 12.24 -0.98 10.34
C GLY A 181 11.88 -0.79 11.82
N ALA A 182 12.21 0.37 12.39
CA ALA A 182 11.93 0.68 13.78
C ALA A 182 10.41 0.77 14.09
N VAL A 183 9.57 1.17 13.13
CA VAL A 183 8.11 1.12 13.25
C VAL A 183 7.63 -0.28 13.64
N TRP A 184 8.17 -1.32 13.02
CA TRP A 184 7.85 -2.71 13.34
C TRP A 184 8.40 -3.14 14.70
N SER A 185 9.66 -2.82 14.98
CA SER A 185 10.35 -3.28 16.20
C SER A 185 9.80 -2.63 17.48
N HIS A 186 9.25 -1.43 17.38
CA HIS A 186 8.71 -0.67 18.53
C HIS A 186 7.17 -0.65 18.52
N ALA A 187 6.52 -1.35 17.62
CA ALA A 187 5.06 -1.39 17.49
C ALA A 187 4.42 0.02 17.56
N THR A 188 4.98 0.99 16.84
CA THR A 188 4.56 2.39 16.87
C THR A 188 4.41 2.98 15.48
N SER A 189 3.68 4.09 15.32
CA SER A 189 3.65 4.81 14.04
C SER A 189 4.94 5.60 13.85
N LEU A 190 5.24 5.94 12.57
CA LEU A 190 6.42 6.72 12.24
C LEU A 190 6.39 8.11 12.91
N GLY A 191 5.19 8.72 13.02
CA GLY A 191 4.99 10.02 13.68
C GLY A 191 5.26 10.00 15.17
N ARG A 192 5.07 8.86 15.83
CA ARG A 192 5.23 8.67 17.29
C ARG A 192 6.54 7.98 17.65
N LEU A 193 7.31 7.56 16.67
CA LEU A 193 8.60 6.91 16.89
C LEU A 193 9.57 7.89 17.58
N THR A 194 10.13 7.48 18.71
CA THR A 194 11.24 8.18 19.36
C THR A 194 12.53 7.77 18.67
N ASP A 195 13.12 8.67 17.86
CA ASP A 195 14.34 8.40 17.12
C ASP A 195 15.50 9.33 17.56
N PRO A 196 16.40 8.84 18.41
CA PRO A 196 17.55 9.63 18.88
C PRO A 196 18.59 9.89 17.77
N ARG A 197 18.49 9.22 16.62
CA ARG A 197 19.45 9.34 15.52
C ARG A 197 18.97 10.28 14.38
N GLY A 198 17.74 10.83 14.49
CA GLY A 198 17.21 11.84 13.55
C GLY A 198 16.80 11.32 12.17
N GLY A 199 16.65 9.99 12.00
CA GLY A 199 16.21 9.39 10.72
C GLY A 199 14.70 9.45 10.51
N ARG A 200 13.93 9.57 11.59
CA ARG A 200 12.46 9.62 11.60
C ARG A 200 11.89 10.72 10.73
N ASP A 201 12.37 11.95 10.90
CA ASP A 201 11.78 13.12 10.23
C ASP A 201 11.88 12.99 8.70
N ARG A 202 13.02 12.55 8.17
CA ARG A 202 13.19 12.28 6.75
C ARG A 202 12.31 11.12 6.25
N ALA A 203 12.12 10.08 7.06
CA ALA A 203 11.21 9.01 6.71
C ALA A 203 9.75 9.50 6.71
N GLN A 204 9.38 10.35 7.66
CA GLN A 204 8.06 10.95 7.73
C GLN A 204 7.78 11.89 6.57
N GLU A 205 8.74 12.71 6.16
CA GLU A 205 8.64 13.54 4.95
C GLU A 205 8.44 12.69 3.69
N ASN A 206 9.17 11.58 3.55
CA ASN A 206 9.02 10.65 2.44
C ASN A 206 7.62 10.01 2.40
N VAL A 207 7.13 9.53 3.54
CA VAL A 207 5.77 8.96 3.63
C VAL A 207 4.72 10.04 3.40
N ALA A 208 4.92 11.27 3.88
CA ALA A 208 4.01 12.39 3.64
C ALA A 208 3.86 12.69 2.14
N ALA A 209 4.98 12.76 1.41
CA ALA A 209 4.97 12.98 -0.04
C ALA A 209 4.26 11.85 -0.78
N LEU A 210 4.53 10.59 -0.38
CA LEU A 210 3.90 9.40 -0.95
C LEU A 210 2.38 9.42 -0.73
N VAL A 211 1.91 9.73 0.48
CA VAL A 211 0.48 9.82 0.81
C VAL A 211 -0.19 10.97 0.06
N ALA A 212 0.48 12.10 -0.10
CA ALA A 212 -0.03 13.23 -0.88
C ALA A 212 -0.27 12.83 -2.34
N GLU A 213 0.69 12.13 -2.96
CA GLU A 213 0.54 11.62 -4.33
C GLU A 213 -0.58 10.58 -4.45
N LEU A 214 -0.67 9.61 -3.51
CA LEU A 214 -1.77 8.64 -3.48
C LEU A 214 -3.14 9.31 -3.40
N THR A 215 -3.26 10.33 -2.56
CA THR A 215 -4.51 11.08 -2.39
C THR A 215 -4.88 11.84 -3.66
N GLU A 216 -3.90 12.38 -4.38
CA GLU A 216 -4.10 13.04 -5.67
C GLU A 216 -4.56 12.05 -6.74
N ILE A 217 -3.94 10.86 -6.82
CA ILE A 217 -4.33 9.79 -7.75
C ILE A 217 -5.79 9.39 -7.51
N LEU A 218 -6.17 9.19 -6.24
CA LEU A 218 -7.55 8.86 -5.87
C LEU A 218 -8.55 9.94 -6.28
N ARG A 219 -8.20 11.21 -6.11
CA ARG A 219 -9.06 12.33 -6.50
C ARG A 219 -9.26 12.42 -8.00
N GLN A 220 -8.20 12.21 -8.77
CA GLN A 220 -8.26 12.20 -10.23
C GLN A 220 -9.09 11.02 -10.76
N GLY A 221 -8.95 9.82 -10.18
CA GLY A 221 -9.76 8.65 -10.53
C GLY A 221 -11.25 8.92 -10.38
N ARG A 222 -11.67 9.49 -9.24
CA ARG A 222 -13.08 9.83 -8.99
C ARG A 222 -13.63 10.95 -9.86
N ALA A 223 -12.80 11.90 -10.25
CA ALA A 223 -13.23 12.98 -11.17
C ALA A 223 -13.50 12.45 -12.58
N GLY A 224 -12.79 11.43 -13.02
CA GLY A 224 -13.01 10.78 -14.32
C GLY A 224 -14.26 9.89 -14.40
N GLU A 225 -14.80 9.43 -13.26
CA GLU A 225 -16.03 8.62 -13.21
C GLU A 225 -17.32 9.47 -13.27
N VAL A 226 -17.23 10.77 -13.03
CA VAL A 226 -18.38 11.70 -12.98
C VAL A 226 -18.57 12.45 -14.31
N ALA A 227 -17.66 12.34 -15.25
CA ALA A 227 -17.66 13.00 -16.56
C ALA A 227 -18.14 12.04 -17.66
#